data_74390f2f2a2b5e6a83d7be67568006b2
#
_entry.id   74390f2f2a2b5e6a83d7be67568006b2
#
_cell.length_a   1.000
_cell.length_b   1.000
_cell.length_c   1.000
_cell.angle_alpha   90.00
_cell.angle_beta   90.00
_cell.angle_gamma   90.00
#
_symmetry.space_group_name_H-M   'P 1'
#
loop_
_entity.id
_entity.type
_entity.pdbx_description
1 polymer ?
#
loop_
_entity_poly.entity_id
_entity_poly.type
_entity_poly.pdbx_seq_one_letter_code
_entity_poly.pdbx_strand_id
1 'polypeptide(L)'
;PIGIDTYKEEIESFLDSLPKMPDAFVCANDHVGCILLQLLEKRGLRIPQDIAVSGFDKNIENPLSESLTTAEVPTMGLGLRLATQILFRIQHPDDPFEVIYLATKVLFCSSTES
;
A
#
# COMPACT_ATOMS: atom_id res chain seq x y z
N PRO A 1 -0.56 5.34 20.40
CA PRO A 1 -0.31 5.12 18.96
C PRO A 1 1.12 4.70 18.75
N ILE A 2 1.32 3.66 17.97
CA ILE A 2 2.65 3.22 17.55
C ILE A 2 3.20 4.32 16.65
N GLY A 3 4.27 4.97 17.07
CA GLY A 3 4.90 6.04 16.30
C GLY A 3 5.55 5.51 15.02
N ILE A 4 5.75 6.41 14.04
CA ILE A 4 6.45 6.11 12.78
C ILE A 4 7.83 5.50 13.04
N ASP A 5 8.52 5.98 14.07
CA ASP A 5 9.85 5.51 14.44
C ASP A 5 9.87 4.04 14.89
N THR A 6 8.79 3.57 15.53
CA THR A 6 8.68 2.19 15.97
C THR A 6 8.61 1.22 14.78
N TYR A 7 7.84 1.55 13.76
CA TYR A 7 7.79 0.74 12.54
C TYR A 7 9.12 0.66 11.82
N LYS A 8 9.84 1.77 11.78
CA LYS A 8 11.16 1.80 11.15
C LYS A 8 12.15 0.86 11.85
N GLU A 9 12.20 0.91 13.18
CA GLU A 9 13.07 0.03 13.99
C GLU A 9 12.69 -1.44 13.82
N GLU A 10 11.39 -1.75 13.81
CA GLU A 10 10.91 -3.12 13.59
C GLU A 10 11.27 -3.64 12.20
N ILE A 11 11.13 -2.82 11.17
CA ILE A 11 11.51 -3.19 9.80
C ILE A 11 13.03 -3.37 9.69
N GLU A 12 13.83 -2.49 10.31
CA GLU A 12 15.28 -2.66 10.35
C GLU A 12 15.68 -3.99 11.01
N SER A 13 15.10 -4.30 12.17
CA SER A 13 15.33 -5.57 12.86
C SER A 13 14.94 -6.77 12.02
N PHE A 14 13.81 -6.68 11.32
CA PHE A 14 13.37 -7.72 10.41
C PHE A 14 14.37 -7.94 9.27
N LEU A 15 14.83 -6.86 8.63
CA LEU A 15 15.83 -6.95 7.55
C LEU A 15 17.14 -7.57 8.04
N ASP A 16 17.58 -7.20 9.25
CA ASP A 16 18.80 -7.75 9.86
C ASP A 16 18.68 -9.25 10.20
N SER A 17 17.45 -9.72 10.44
CA SER A 17 17.19 -11.12 10.76
C SER A 17 17.16 -12.04 9.55
N LEU A 18 17.07 -11.48 8.33
CA LEU A 18 16.97 -12.28 7.11
C LEU A 18 18.32 -12.93 6.78
N PRO A 19 18.36 -14.26 6.58
CA PRO A 19 19.60 -14.94 6.17
C PRO A 19 20.05 -14.57 4.76
N LYS A 20 19.10 -14.20 3.91
CA LYS A 20 19.31 -13.73 2.54
C LYS A 20 18.22 -12.72 2.18
N MET A 21 18.62 -11.64 1.49
CA MET A 21 17.66 -10.67 0.98
C MET A 21 16.83 -11.30 -0.15
N PRO A 22 15.49 -11.15 -0.14
CA PRO A 22 14.65 -11.63 -1.24
C PRO A 22 14.78 -10.75 -2.48
N ASP A 23 14.24 -11.22 -3.60
CA ASP A 23 14.23 -10.47 -4.85
C ASP A 23 13.17 -9.35 -4.85
N ALA A 24 12.14 -9.47 -4.03
CA ALA A 24 11.05 -8.48 -3.93
C ALA A 24 10.39 -8.49 -2.55
N PHE A 25 9.86 -7.33 -2.17
CA PHE A 25 8.96 -7.18 -1.04
C PHE A 25 7.58 -6.70 -1.51
N VAL A 26 6.53 -7.35 -1.02
CA VAL A 26 5.15 -6.91 -1.16
C VAL A 26 4.71 -6.39 0.21
N CYS A 27 4.52 -5.09 0.33
CA CYS A 27 4.19 -4.45 1.59
C CYS A 27 2.67 -4.33 1.78
N ALA A 28 2.23 -4.39 3.03
CA ALA A 28 0.82 -4.30 3.38
C ALA A 28 0.19 -2.94 3.00
N ASN A 29 1.00 -1.89 2.98
CA ASN A 29 0.58 -0.54 2.59
C ASN A 29 1.77 0.30 2.12
N ASP A 30 1.48 1.49 1.58
CA ASP A 30 2.49 2.40 1.07
C ASP A 30 3.38 2.99 2.17
N HIS A 31 2.86 3.11 3.38
CA HIS A 31 3.64 3.62 4.50
C HIS A 31 4.83 2.71 4.80
N VAL A 32 4.58 1.41 4.93
CA VAL A 32 5.63 0.39 5.09
C VAL A 32 6.53 0.36 3.87
N GLY A 33 5.95 0.45 2.66
CA GLY A 33 6.70 0.48 1.41
C GLY A 33 7.71 1.62 1.35
N CYS A 34 7.31 2.84 1.71
CA CYS A 34 8.20 4.01 1.72
C CYS A 34 9.32 3.88 2.75
N ILE A 35 9.03 3.38 3.95
CA ILE A 35 10.06 3.11 4.94
C ILE A 35 11.07 2.10 4.41
N LEU A 36 10.58 1.05 3.80
CA LEU A 36 11.41 -0.01 3.24
C LEU A 36 12.31 0.52 2.11
N LEU A 37 11.77 1.35 1.21
CA LEU A 37 12.57 2.01 0.16
C LEU A 37 13.77 2.76 0.76
N GLN A 38 13.54 3.57 1.79
CA GLN A 38 14.61 4.31 2.45
C GLN A 38 15.67 3.40 3.07
N LEU A 39 15.22 2.35 3.76
CA LEU A 39 16.13 1.43 4.45
C LEU A 39 16.97 0.60 3.47
N LEU A 40 16.38 0.17 2.37
CA LEU A 40 17.10 -0.59 1.33
C LEU A 40 18.12 0.28 0.61
N GLU A 41 17.75 1.51 0.24
CA GLU A 41 18.68 2.47 -0.37
C GLU A 41 19.85 2.80 0.57
N LYS A 42 19.58 3.00 1.86
CA LYS A 42 20.60 3.21 2.87
C LYS A 42 21.58 2.04 3.00
N ARG A 43 21.14 0.83 2.69
CA ARG A 43 21.96 -0.38 2.65
C ARG A 43 22.72 -0.56 1.35
N GLY A 44 22.59 0.37 0.41
CA GLY A 44 23.27 0.34 -0.88
C GLY A 44 22.60 -0.55 -1.93
N LEU A 45 21.37 -0.99 -1.69
CA LEU A 45 20.60 -1.80 -2.64
C LEU A 45 19.89 -0.91 -3.66
N ARG A 46 19.96 -1.30 -4.91
CA ARG A 46 19.29 -0.60 -6.01
C ARG A 46 17.88 -1.14 -6.20
N ILE A 47 16.93 -0.23 -6.37
CA ILE A 47 15.52 -0.56 -6.55
C ILE A 47 15.10 -0.10 -7.95
N PRO A 48 14.63 -0.99 -8.83
CA PRO A 48 14.27 -2.39 -8.62
C PRO A 48 15.38 -3.39 -9.00
N GLN A 49 16.60 -2.95 -9.39
CA GLN A 49 17.61 -3.82 -9.97
C GLN A 49 18.07 -4.95 -9.04
N ASP A 50 18.26 -4.65 -7.76
CA ASP A 50 18.66 -5.64 -6.77
C ASP A 50 17.45 -6.20 -6.02
N ILE A 51 16.42 -5.38 -5.81
CA ILE A 51 15.21 -5.75 -5.08
C ILE A 51 14.03 -4.86 -5.49
N ALA A 52 12.91 -5.47 -5.78
CA ALA A 52 11.68 -4.75 -6.09
C ALA A 52 10.84 -4.53 -4.83
N VAL A 53 10.05 -3.45 -4.79
CA VAL A 53 9.17 -3.13 -3.67
C VAL A 53 7.82 -2.68 -4.20
N SER A 54 6.73 -3.19 -3.61
CA SER A 54 5.38 -2.71 -3.88
C SER A 54 4.62 -2.43 -2.58
N GLY A 55 3.69 -1.50 -2.65
CA GLY A 55 2.80 -1.12 -1.55
C GLY A 55 1.34 -1.40 -1.86
N PHE A 56 0.45 -0.75 -1.12
CA PHE A 56 -0.99 -0.82 -1.27
C PHE A 56 -1.63 0.46 -0.70
N ASP A 57 -2.73 0.91 -1.26
CA ASP A 57 -3.62 2.01 -0.87
C ASP A 57 -3.49 3.28 -1.71
N LYS A 58 -2.31 3.78 -2.01
CA LYS A 58 -2.07 5.09 -2.66
C LYS A 58 -2.71 6.26 -1.88
N ASN A 59 -2.59 6.25 -0.56
CA ASN A 59 -3.27 7.21 0.33
C ASN A 59 -2.34 8.05 1.20
N ILE A 60 -1.04 8.06 0.93
CA ILE A 60 -0.07 8.84 1.72
C ILE A 60 0.58 9.95 0.91
N GLU A 61 0.82 11.08 1.57
CA GLU A 61 1.61 12.18 1.04
C GLU A 61 3.08 12.01 1.44
N ASN A 62 3.84 11.34 0.61
CA ASN A 62 5.27 11.14 0.79
C ASN A 62 5.94 11.19 -0.58
N PRO A 63 7.01 11.99 -0.77
CA PRO A 63 7.70 12.06 -2.06
C PRO A 63 8.14 10.71 -2.61
N LEU A 64 8.49 9.75 -1.75
CA LEU A 64 8.86 8.40 -2.17
C LEU A 64 7.69 7.58 -2.71
N SER A 65 6.45 7.94 -2.37
CA SER A 65 5.27 7.25 -2.87
C SER A 65 5.08 7.40 -4.38
N GLU A 66 5.67 8.41 -4.99
CA GLU A 66 5.63 8.61 -6.44
C GLU A 66 6.43 7.55 -7.20
N SER A 67 7.44 6.98 -6.54
CA SER A 67 8.25 5.90 -7.12
C SER A 67 7.74 4.50 -6.77
N LEU A 68 6.82 4.39 -5.83
CA LEU A 68 6.35 3.12 -5.30
C LEU A 68 5.20 2.55 -6.13
N THR A 69 5.40 1.38 -6.73
CA THR A 69 4.32 0.59 -7.32
C THR A 69 3.31 0.23 -6.24
N THR A 70 2.03 0.50 -6.49
CA THR A 70 0.97 0.31 -5.49
C THR A 70 -0.36 -0.04 -6.13
N ALA A 71 -1.31 -0.51 -5.34
CA ALA A 71 -2.69 -0.66 -5.75
C ALA A 71 -3.50 0.52 -5.21
N GLU A 72 -4.02 1.34 -6.12
CA GLU A 72 -4.87 2.47 -5.76
C GLU A 72 -6.26 1.99 -5.38
N VAL A 73 -6.66 2.28 -4.14
CA VAL A 73 -8.02 2.02 -3.66
C VAL A 73 -8.92 3.17 -4.09
N PRO A 74 -10.07 2.90 -4.75
CA PRO A 74 -10.97 3.95 -5.22
C PRO A 74 -11.77 4.57 -4.07
N THR A 75 -11.11 5.31 -3.18
CA THR A 75 -11.72 5.86 -1.95
C THR A 75 -12.91 6.76 -2.22
N MET A 76 -12.83 7.63 -3.23
CA MET A 76 -13.94 8.49 -3.63
C MET A 76 -15.14 7.66 -4.12
N GLY A 77 -14.89 6.67 -4.95
CA GLY A 77 -15.92 5.75 -5.46
C GLY A 77 -16.55 4.93 -4.34
N LEU A 78 -15.75 4.45 -3.38
CA LEU A 78 -16.24 3.74 -2.20
C LEU A 78 -17.17 4.62 -1.37
N GLY A 79 -16.78 5.86 -1.09
CA GLY A 79 -17.61 6.82 -0.35
C GLY A 79 -18.93 7.11 -1.05
N LEU A 80 -18.90 7.31 -2.37
CA LEU A 80 -20.09 7.57 -3.19
C LEU A 80 -21.04 6.37 -3.17
N ARG A 81 -20.51 5.16 -3.35
CA ARG A 81 -21.32 3.92 -3.31
C ARG A 81 -21.91 3.67 -1.93
N LEU A 82 -21.15 3.93 -0.88
CA LEU A 82 -21.63 3.79 0.49
C LEU A 82 -22.78 4.73 0.77
N ALA A 83 -22.67 6.01 0.41
CA ALA A 83 -23.75 6.99 0.55
C ALA A 83 -24.99 6.58 -0.24
N THR A 84 -24.81 6.13 -1.49
CA THR A 84 -25.90 5.65 -2.35
C THR A 84 -26.61 4.45 -1.72
N GLN A 85 -25.88 3.50 -1.16
CA GLN A 85 -26.44 2.33 -0.50
C GLN A 85 -27.20 2.68 0.77
N ILE A 86 -26.72 3.64 1.56
CA ILE A 86 -27.44 4.10 2.74
C ILE A 86 -28.80 4.68 2.34
N LEU A 87 -28.84 5.56 1.34
CA LEU A 87 -30.07 6.14 0.83
C LEU A 87 -31.01 5.07 0.27
N PHE A 88 -30.49 4.13 -0.49
CA PHE A 88 -31.27 3.02 -1.03
C PHE A 88 -31.89 2.17 0.11
N ARG A 89 -31.10 1.83 1.13
CA ARG A 89 -31.59 1.03 2.27
C ARG A 89 -32.68 1.73 3.06
N ILE A 90 -32.59 3.05 3.21
CA ILE A 90 -33.64 3.85 3.88
C ILE A 90 -34.96 3.76 3.11
N GLN A 91 -34.90 3.82 1.78
CA GLN A 91 -36.08 3.77 0.91
C GLN A 91 -36.63 2.36 0.69
N HIS A 92 -35.77 1.34 0.81
CA HIS A 92 -36.09 -0.06 0.54
C HIS A 92 -35.61 -0.97 1.69
N PRO A 93 -36.18 -0.81 2.92
CA PRO A 93 -35.68 -1.49 4.11
C PRO A 93 -35.85 -3.01 4.08
N ASP A 94 -36.80 -3.51 3.28
CA ASP A 94 -37.12 -4.95 3.18
C ASP A 94 -36.40 -5.65 2.01
N ASP A 95 -35.66 -4.91 1.20
CA ASP A 95 -34.89 -5.50 0.10
C ASP A 95 -33.69 -6.31 0.65
N PRO A 96 -33.25 -7.34 -0.08
CA PRO A 96 -32.08 -8.14 0.31
C PRO A 96 -30.82 -7.29 0.46
N PHE A 97 -29.91 -7.72 1.36
CA PHE A 97 -28.62 -7.09 1.48
C PHE A 97 -27.76 -7.34 0.24
N GLU A 98 -27.03 -6.32 -0.16
CA GLU A 98 -26.10 -6.40 -1.27
C GLU A 98 -24.66 -6.32 -0.79
N VAL A 99 -23.76 -7.00 -1.51
CA VAL A 99 -22.32 -6.88 -1.34
C VAL A 99 -21.75 -6.33 -2.65
N ILE A 100 -21.07 -5.19 -2.58
CA ILE A 100 -20.53 -4.51 -3.75
C ILE A 100 -19.01 -4.42 -3.60
N TYR A 101 -18.29 -4.92 -4.61
CA TYR A 101 -16.84 -4.82 -4.69
C TYR A 101 -16.44 -3.79 -5.74
N LEU A 102 -15.58 -2.84 -5.36
CA LEU A 102 -14.94 -1.94 -6.30
C LEU A 102 -13.51 -2.40 -6.54
N ALA A 103 -13.12 -2.52 -7.79
CA ALA A 103 -11.78 -2.95 -8.16
C ALA A 103 -10.75 -1.90 -7.81
N THR A 104 -9.60 -2.35 -7.30
CA THR A 104 -8.40 -1.52 -7.18
C THR A 104 -7.70 -1.44 -8.54
N LYS A 105 -6.89 -0.41 -8.73
CA LYS A 105 -6.08 -0.22 -9.93
C LYS A 105 -4.61 -0.30 -9.54
N VAL A 106 -3.86 -1.19 -10.19
CA VAL A 106 -2.40 -1.25 -10.00
C VAL A 106 -1.74 -0.11 -10.75
N LEU A 107 -0.92 0.66 -10.06
CA LEU A 107 -0.09 1.72 -10.60
C LEU A 107 1.37 1.26 -10.59
N PHE A 108 1.90 0.95 -11.75
CA PHE A 108 3.29 0.54 -11.89
C PHE A 108 4.20 1.75 -11.89
N CYS A 109 5.18 1.74 -11.00
CA CYS A 109 6.15 2.81 -10.83
C CYS A 109 7.58 2.24 -10.82
N SER A 110 8.58 3.11 -10.65
CA SER A 110 9.98 2.72 -10.78
C SER A 110 10.46 1.70 -9.73
N SER A 111 9.73 1.49 -8.64
CA SER A 111 10.13 0.50 -7.63
C SER A 111 9.99 -0.96 -8.07
N THR A 112 9.30 -1.22 -9.18
CA THR A 112 9.15 -2.56 -9.79
C THR A 112 9.51 -2.58 -11.28
N GLU A 113 9.63 -1.44 -11.92
CA GLU A 113 9.93 -1.33 -13.35
C GLU A 113 11.29 -0.65 -13.56
N SER A 114 12.13 -1.32 -14.29
CA SER A 114 13.44 -0.77 -14.69
C SER A 114 13.35 0.06 -15.98
#